data_5867300d6a3457e35042bb764107907c
#
_entry.id   5867300d6a3457e35042bb764107907c
#
_cell.length_a   1.000
_cell.length_b   1.000
_cell.length_c   1.000
_cell.angle_alpha   90.00
_cell.angle_beta   90.00
_cell.angle_gamma   90.00
#
_symmetry.space_group_name_H-M   'P 1'
#
loop_
_entity.id
_entity.type
_entity.pdbx_description
1 polymer ?
#
loop_
_entity_poly.entity_id
_entity_poly.type
_entity_poly.pdbx_seq_one_letter_code
_entity_poly.pdbx_strand_id
1 'polypeptide(L)'
;MVCYLSGPEPSNDFKELTNLGILPQNIWAFESDTQAYKKALATYEQGEYPQPRILKQNIETFFQQTPKKFDIVYIDACGSIPSTQHSLRCVSTLCMNHRLNSPGVIISNFAMPDIMKDTINDYYEMVSQYLFFKEYPSEDFEINEYGIISEKYDELLTKVKENFNLYYGEYISAVL
;
A
#
# COMPACT_ATOMS: atom_id res chain seq x y z
N MET A 1 16.64 -6.33 9.13
CA MET A 1 16.66 -5.03 8.41
C MET A 1 15.24 -4.55 8.19
N VAL A 2 15.02 -3.27 8.31
CA VAL A 2 13.73 -2.61 8.08
C VAL A 2 13.86 -1.65 6.92
N CYS A 3 12.82 -1.53 6.07
CA CYS A 3 12.73 -0.46 5.09
C CYS A 3 11.36 0.20 5.11
N TYR A 4 11.32 1.49 4.75
CA TYR A 4 10.10 2.29 4.75
C TYR A 4 10.16 3.47 3.77
N LEU A 5 9.00 4.05 3.46
CA LEU A 5 8.90 5.31 2.70
C LEU A 5 9.07 6.48 3.65
N SER A 6 10.10 7.30 3.41
CA SER A 6 10.52 8.35 4.35
C SER A 6 9.53 9.50 4.50
N GLY A 7 8.84 9.88 3.43
CA GLY A 7 7.97 11.04 3.45
C GLY A 7 8.67 12.37 3.78
N PRO A 8 7.89 13.45 3.93
CA PRO A 8 8.44 14.78 4.22
C PRO A 8 8.92 14.98 5.67
N GLU A 9 8.52 14.10 6.59
CA GLU A 9 8.88 14.14 8.02
C GLU A 9 9.55 12.84 8.48
N PRO A 10 10.74 12.55 7.98
CA PRO A 10 11.40 11.26 8.10
C PRO A 10 11.83 10.90 9.53
N SER A 11 11.90 11.90 10.41
CA SER A 11 12.35 11.69 11.79
C SER A 11 11.34 10.90 12.63
N ASN A 12 10.05 10.93 12.29
CA ASN A 12 9.02 10.27 13.08
C ASN A 12 9.21 8.75 13.05
N ASP A 13 9.16 8.15 11.87
CA ASP A 13 9.31 6.70 11.73
C ASP A 13 10.70 6.22 12.17
N PHE A 14 11.74 6.97 11.84
CA PHE A 14 13.11 6.63 12.24
C PHE A 14 13.27 6.60 13.75
N LYS A 15 12.71 7.60 14.45
CA LYS A 15 12.75 7.68 15.91
C LYS A 15 11.96 6.53 16.55
N GLU A 16 10.78 6.23 16.05
CA GLU A 16 9.98 5.11 16.56
C GLU A 16 10.70 3.77 16.36
N LEU A 17 11.26 3.54 15.17
CA LEU A 17 12.01 2.33 14.90
C LEU A 17 13.24 2.17 15.82
N THR A 18 13.96 3.27 16.10
CA THR A 18 15.09 3.24 17.04
C THR A 18 14.65 3.06 18.48
N ASN A 19 13.55 3.65 18.90
CA ASN A 19 12.94 3.45 20.23
C ASN A 19 12.52 1.99 20.44
N LEU A 20 12.09 1.31 19.38
CA LEU A 20 11.80 -0.13 19.39
C LEU A 20 13.07 -1.00 19.41
N GLY A 21 14.26 -0.41 19.46
CA GLY A 21 15.54 -1.10 19.55
C GLY A 21 16.14 -1.51 18.20
N ILE A 22 15.61 -1.04 17.09
CA ILE A 22 16.19 -1.30 15.77
C ILE A 22 17.41 -0.39 15.58
N LEU A 23 18.56 -1.02 15.34
CA LEU A 23 19.80 -0.28 15.16
C LEU A 23 19.75 0.58 13.88
N PRO A 24 20.23 1.83 13.91
CA PRO A 24 20.20 2.76 12.76
C PRO A 24 20.77 2.18 11.46
N GLN A 25 21.84 1.39 11.54
CA GLN A 25 22.43 0.73 10.36
C GLN A 25 21.54 -0.33 9.71
N ASN A 26 20.48 -0.77 10.38
CA ASN A 26 19.49 -1.74 9.88
C ASN A 26 18.23 -1.09 9.32
N ILE A 27 18.16 0.25 9.34
CA ILE A 27 17.03 1.03 8.87
C ILE A 27 17.36 1.61 7.49
N TRP A 28 16.44 1.43 6.53
CA TRP A 28 16.56 1.88 5.16
C TRP A 28 15.34 2.73 4.80
N ALA A 29 15.57 4.02 4.61
CA ALA A 29 14.53 4.96 4.19
C ALA A 29 14.60 5.21 2.68
N PHE A 30 13.45 5.34 2.03
CA PHE A 30 13.34 5.60 0.60
C PHE A 30 12.52 6.85 0.35
N GLU A 31 13.02 7.72 -0.53
CA GLU A 31 12.31 8.90 -1.01
C GLU A 31 12.66 9.14 -2.48
N SER A 32 11.65 9.16 -3.33
CA SER A 32 11.83 9.36 -4.78
C SER A 32 11.75 10.83 -5.20
N ASP A 33 10.95 11.64 -4.49
CA ASP A 33 10.85 13.07 -4.77
C ASP A 33 12.11 13.82 -4.34
N THR A 34 12.61 14.68 -5.21
CA THR A 34 13.88 15.40 -4.99
C THR A 34 13.80 16.42 -3.86
N GLN A 35 12.65 17.09 -3.70
CA GLN A 35 12.51 18.13 -2.68
C GLN A 35 12.28 17.48 -1.30
N ALA A 36 11.43 16.45 -1.24
CA ALA A 36 11.22 15.68 -0.03
C ALA A 36 12.52 15.01 0.44
N TYR A 37 13.28 14.40 -0.48
CA TYR A 37 14.60 13.84 -0.16
C TYR A 37 15.57 14.85 0.44
N LYS A 38 15.70 16.05 -0.16
CA LYS A 38 16.59 17.09 0.38
C LYS A 38 16.17 17.55 1.77
N LYS A 39 14.86 17.71 2.00
CA LYS A 39 14.30 18.06 3.30
C LYS A 39 14.58 16.96 4.32
N ALA A 40 14.33 15.71 3.96
CA ALA A 40 14.59 14.56 4.80
C ALA A 40 16.07 14.46 5.19
N LEU A 41 16.98 14.60 4.23
CA LEU A 41 18.42 14.55 4.47
C LEU A 41 18.87 15.64 5.46
N ALA A 42 18.40 16.88 5.27
CA ALA A 42 18.72 17.99 6.17
C ALA A 42 18.20 17.74 7.60
N THR A 43 17.03 17.11 7.75
CA THR A 43 16.47 16.73 9.05
C THR A 43 17.34 15.68 9.74
N TYR A 44 17.81 14.69 9.01
CA TYR A 44 18.68 13.64 9.55
C TYR A 44 20.07 14.15 9.94
N GLU A 45 20.65 15.06 9.16
CA GLU A 45 21.97 15.65 9.47
C GLU A 45 21.97 16.43 10.79
N GLN A 46 20.81 16.92 11.22
CA GLN A 46 20.63 17.66 12.47
C GLN A 46 20.18 16.77 13.64
N GLY A 47 19.90 15.50 13.38
CA GLY A 47 19.38 14.56 14.36
C GLY A 47 20.45 13.88 15.22
N GLU A 48 20.01 13.11 16.20
CA GLU A 48 20.86 12.30 17.08
C GLU A 48 21.66 11.24 16.31
N TYR A 49 21.14 10.79 15.16
CA TYR A 49 21.77 9.80 14.28
C TYR A 49 22.07 10.44 12.91
N PRO A 50 23.20 11.13 12.75
CA PRO A 50 23.48 11.99 11.60
C PRO A 50 23.69 11.26 10.26
N GLN A 51 23.73 9.93 10.25
CA GLN A 51 23.91 9.14 9.03
C GLN A 51 22.88 8.01 8.87
N PRO A 52 21.57 8.28 8.88
CA PRO A 52 20.59 7.29 8.52
C PRO A 52 20.74 6.93 7.04
N ARG A 53 20.36 5.72 6.73
CA ARG A 53 20.45 5.22 5.35
C ARG A 53 19.21 5.64 4.58
N ILE A 54 19.21 6.90 4.09
CA ILE A 54 18.17 7.38 3.18
C ILE A 54 18.66 7.32 1.74
N LEU A 55 17.84 6.74 0.86
CA LEU A 55 18.13 6.58 -0.56
C LEU A 55 17.17 7.43 -1.38
N LYS A 56 17.73 8.25 -2.29
CA LYS A 56 16.95 8.93 -3.32
C LYS A 56 16.62 7.95 -4.44
N GLN A 57 15.66 7.08 -4.19
CA GLN A 57 15.29 6.03 -5.12
C GLN A 57 13.84 5.60 -4.89
N ASN A 58 13.17 5.21 -5.97
CA ASN A 58 11.89 4.52 -5.88
C ASN A 58 12.11 3.13 -5.27
N ILE A 59 11.34 2.80 -4.23
CA ILE A 59 11.47 1.54 -3.49
C ILE A 59 11.15 0.32 -4.36
N GLU A 60 10.19 0.42 -5.29
CA GLU A 60 9.85 -0.63 -6.23
C GLU A 60 11.05 -0.98 -7.13
N THR A 61 11.69 0.05 -7.71
CA THR A 61 12.91 -0.14 -8.52
C THR A 61 14.04 -0.75 -7.68
N PHE A 62 14.16 -0.35 -6.43
CA PHE A 62 15.16 -0.92 -5.54
C PHE A 62 14.91 -2.41 -5.29
N PHE A 63 13.69 -2.85 -5.04
CA PHE A 63 13.37 -4.27 -4.85
C PHE A 63 13.67 -5.13 -6.08
N GLN A 64 13.56 -4.57 -7.27
CA GLN A 64 13.94 -5.27 -8.51
C GLN A 64 15.45 -5.51 -8.60
N GLN A 65 16.26 -4.57 -8.13
CA GLN A 65 17.70 -4.54 -8.36
C GLN A 65 18.55 -5.04 -7.18
N THR A 66 18.03 -4.96 -5.95
CA THR A 66 18.81 -5.31 -4.75
C THR A 66 18.83 -6.81 -4.49
N PRO A 67 19.96 -7.38 -4.03
CA PRO A 67 19.98 -8.74 -3.46
C PRO A 67 19.54 -8.78 -2.00
N LYS A 68 19.32 -7.63 -1.36
CA LYS A 68 18.99 -7.55 0.06
C LYS A 68 17.58 -8.01 0.36
N LYS A 69 17.39 -8.59 1.53
CA LYS A 69 16.09 -8.97 2.09
C LYS A 69 15.84 -8.19 3.37
N PHE A 70 14.57 -7.96 3.65
CA PHE A 70 14.10 -7.21 4.80
C PHE A 70 13.25 -8.08 5.72
N ASP A 71 13.32 -7.83 7.02
CA ASP A 71 12.50 -8.49 8.03
C ASP A 71 11.16 -7.76 8.18
N ILE A 72 11.18 -6.42 8.03
CA ILE A 72 10.01 -5.55 8.10
C ILE A 72 10.05 -4.59 6.91
N VAL A 73 8.94 -4.49 6.20
CA VAL A 73 8.73 -3.55 5.10
C VAL A 73 7.48 -2.73 5.41
N TYR A 74 7.67 -1.41 5.62
CA TYR A 74 6.59 -0.48 5.90
C TYR A 74 6.34 0.42 4.69
N ILE A 75 5.17 0.28 4.07
CA ILE A 75 4.76 1.01 2.87
C ILE A 75 3.59 1.91 3.21
N ASP A 76 3.88 3.15 3.57
CA ASP A 76 2.90 4.22 3.80
C ASP A 76 2.80 5.10 2.55
N ALA A 77 2.10 4.63 1.55
CA ALA A 77 1.98 5.32 0.27
C ALA A 77 0.73 6.22 0.17
N CYS A 78 -0.09 6.29 1.21
CA CYS A 78 -1.25 7.18 1.32
C CYS A 78 -2.18 7.19 0.10
N GLY A 79 -2.23 6.11 -0.68
CA GLY A 79 -3.06 5.98 -1.86
C GLY A 79 -4.19 4.97 -1.67
N SER A 80 -5.31 5.20 -2.35
CA SER A 80 -6.37 4.19 -2.47
C SER A 80 -6.00 3.15 -3.54
N ILE A 81 -6.53 1.93 -3.43
CA ILE A 81 -6.45 0.94 -4.50
C ILE A 81 -7.76 1.03 -5.31
N PRO A 82 -7.71 1.13 -6.64
CA PRO A 82 -6.56 0.98 -7.55
C PRO A 82 -5.91 2.27 -8.04
N SER A 83 -6.28 3.46 -7.54
CA SER A 83 -6.02 4.74 -8.22
C SER A 83 -4.57 4.94 -8.72
N THR A 84 -3.57 4.68 -7.91
CA THR A 84 -2.17 4.71 -8.33
C THR A 84 -1.50 3.35 -8.35
N GLN A 85 -2.12 2.36 -7.72
CA GLN A 85 -1.61 1.01 -7.48
C GLN A 85 -0.17 0.96 -6.91
N HIS A 86 0.32 2.08 -6.36
CA HIS A 86 1.71 2.17 -5.94
C HIS A 86 2.03 1.18 -4.83
N SER A 87 1.21 1.15 -3.78
CA SER A 87 1.40 0.19 -2.67
C SER A 87 1.31 -1.24 -3.14
N LEU A 88 0.31 -1.57 -3.96
CA LEU A 88 0.11 -2.92 -4.49
C LEU A 88 1.30 -3.34 -5.36
N ARG A 89 1.80 -2.47 -6.25
CA ARG A 89 2.98 -2.76 -7.06
C ARG A 89 4.23 -2.96 -6.22
N CYS A 90 4.42 -2.14 -5.17
CA CYS A 90 5.55 -2.30 -4.24
C CYS A 90 5.51 -3.66 -3.55
N VAL A 91 4.34 -4.08 -3.01
CA VAL A 91 4.16 -5.38 -2.35
C VAL A 91 4.38 -6.52 -3.35
N SER A 92 3.76 -6.45 -4.54
CA SER A 92 3.94 -7.46 -5.58
C SER A 92 5.41 -7.58 -5.99
N THR A 93 6.11 -6.46 -6.22
CA THR A 93 7.53 -6.46 -6.60
C THR A 93 8.42 -7.01 -5.48
N LEU A 94 8.14 -6.67 -4.22
CA LEU A 94 8.81 -7.22 -3.05
C LEU A 94 8.71 -8.76 -3.01
N CYS A 95 7.50 -9.29 -3.17
CA CYS A 95 7.22 -10.73 -3.13
C CYS A 95 7.81 -11.45 -4.34
N MET A 96 7.57 -10.97 -5.56
CA MET A 96 8.08 -11.56 -6.80
C MET A 96 9.61 -11.64 -6.84
N ASN A 97 10.31 -10.69 -6.25
CA ASN A 97 11.77 -10.68 -6.16
C ASN A 97 12.31 -11.33 -4.88
N HIS A 98 11.45 -11.92 -4.05
CA HIS A 98 11.84 -12.59 -2.80
C HIS A 98 12.66 -11.68 -1.86
N ARG A 99 12.24 -10.42 -1.69
CA ARG A 99 12.96 -9.42 -0.87
C ARG A 99 12.50 -9.37 0.58
N LEU A 100 11.49 -10.17 0.95
CA LEU A 100 11.10 -10.37 2.34
C LEU A 100 11.81 -11.61 2.90
N ASN A 101 12.28 -11.53 4.13
CA ASN A 101 12.79 -12.67 4.86
C ASN A 101 11.65 -13.62 5.30
N SER A 102 11.99 -14.81 5.72
CA SER A 102 11.05 -15.75 6.33
C SER A 102 11.56 -16.15 7.74
N PRO A 103 10.89 -15.71 8.82
CA PRO A 103 9.69 -14.87 8.84
C PRO A 103 9.97 -13.41 8.46
N GLY A 104 8.95 -12.74 7.89
CA GLY A 104 9.00 -11.31 7.58
C GLY A 104 7.61 -10.69 7.65
N VAL A 105 7.55 -9.37 7.83
CA VAL A 105 6.31 -8.62 8.00
C VAL A 105 6.22 -7.48 6.99
N ILE A 106 5.06 -7.35 6.35
CA ILE A 106 4.68 -6.20 5.55
C ILE A 106 3.66 -5.41 6.34
N ILE A 107 3.90 -4.12 6.50
CA ILE A 107 2.97 -3.16 7.08
C ILE A 107 2.63 -2.17 5.99
N SER A 108 1.36 -2.03 5.67
CA SER A 108 0.90 -1.06 4.67
C SER A 108 -0.40 -0.43 5.12
N ASN A 109 -0.62 0.81 4.69
CA ASN A 109 -1.89 1.48 4.81
C ASN A 109 -2.44 1.81 3.42
N PHE A 110 -3.74 2.00 3.36
CA PHE A 110 -4.47 2.37 2.15
C PHE A 110 -5.47 3.45 2.53
N ALA A 111 -5.43 4.54 1.78
CA ALA A 111 -6.42 5.59 1.95
C ALA A 111 -7.78 5.12 1.46
N MET A 112 -8.83 5.54 2.13
CA MET A 112 -10.19 5.43 1.60
C MET A 112 -10.32 6.32 0.36
N PRO A 113 -11.00 5.86 -0.71
CA PRO A 113 -11.39 6.73 -1.80
C PRO A 113 -12.22 7.91 -1.30
N ASP A 114 -12.05 9.04 -1.94
CA ASP A 114 -12.82 10.24 -1.62
C ASP A 114 -14.26 10.08 -2.10
N ILE A 115 -15.18 9.90 -1.16
CA ILE A 115 -16.61 9.68 -1.44
C ILE A 115 -17.30 10.89 -2.07
N MET A 116 -16.68 12.06 -2.04
CA MET A 116 -17.21 13.28 -2.65
C MET A 116 -16.83 13.45 -4.12
N LYS A 117 -16.01 12.55 -4.66
CA LYS A 117 -15.62 12.59 -6.07
C LYS A 117 -16.55 11.76 -6.94
N ASP A 118 -16.75 12.20 -8.17
CA ASP A 118 -17.59 11.48 -9.16
C ASP A 118 -17.09 10.04 -9.41
N THR A 119 -15.80 9.79 -9.20
CA THR A 119 -15.17 8.48 -9.35
C THR A 119 -15.56 7.46 -8.28
N ILE A 120 -16.30 7.84 -7.24
CA ILE A 120 -16.69 6.89 -6.17
C ILE A 120 -17.56 5.73 -6.71
N ASN A 121 -18.37 5.97 -7.73
CA ASN A 121 -19.19 4.93 -8.33
C ASN A 121 -18.32 3.82 -8.96
N ASP A 122 -17.20 4.16 -9.58
CA ASP A 122 -16.25 3.19 -10.13
C ASP A 122 -15.70 2.27 -9.02
N TYR A 123 -15.47 2.83 -7.83
CA TYR A 123 -15.05 2.05 -6.66
C TYR A 123 -16.16 1.15 -6.13
N TYR A 124 -17.39 1.60 -6.09
CA TYR A 124 -18.52 0.77 -5.69
C TYR A 124 -18.66 -0.44 -6.61
N GLU A 125 -18.61 -0.22 -7.91
CA GLU A 125 -18.70 -1.28 -8.91
C GLU A 125 -17.51 -2.24 -8.83
N MET A 126 -16.29 -1.73 -8.76
CA MET A 126 -15.08 -2.54 -8.66
C MET A 126 -15.09 -3.45 -7.42
N VAL A 127 -15.44 -2.90 -6.26
CA VAL A 127 -15.52 -3.67 -5.01
C VAL A 127 -16.63 -4.71 -5.10
N SER A 128 -17.79 -4.33 -5.61
CA SER A 128 -18.93 -5.24 -5.76
C SER A 128 -18.63 -6.37 -6.74
N GLN A 129 -18.01 -6.09 -7.89
CA GLN A 129 -17.60 -7.12 -8.86
C GLN A 129 -16.63 -8.11 -8.23
N TYR A 130 -15.60 -7.63 -7.54
CA TYR A 130 -14.63 -8.50 -6.90
C TYR A 130 -15.26 -9.41 -5.85
N LEU A 131 -16.07 -8.85 -4.98
CA LEU A 131 -16.75 -9.60 -3.91
C LEU A 131 -17.82 -10.55 -4.47
N PHE A 132 -18.52 -10.15 -5.54
CA PHE A 132 -19.50 -11.00 -6.19
C PHE A 132 -18.90 -12.31 -6.69
N PHE A 133 -17.80 -12.25 -7.42
CA PHE A 133 -17.12 -13.46 -7.90
C PHE A 133 -16.54 -14.32 -6.78
N LYS A 134 -16.18 -13.69 -5.66
CA LYS A 134 -15.68 -14.40 -4.49
C LYS A 134 -16.77 -15.10 -3.70
N GLU A 135 -17.91 -14.43 -3.48
CA GLU A 135 -19.00 -14.92 -2.63
C GLU A 135 -19.99 -15.82 -3.39
N TYR A 136 -20.16 -15.57 -4.68
CA TYR A 136 -21.11 -16.28 -5.53
C TYR A 136 -20.43 -16.95 -6.75
N PRO A 137 -19.42 -17.82 -6.56
CA PRO A 137 -18.64 -18.38 -7.66
C PRO A 137 -19.43 -19.31 -8.60
N SER A 138 -20.60 -19.77 -8.16
CA SER A 138 -21.48 -20.68 -8.92
C SER A 138 -22.79 -20.03 -9.32
N GLU A 139 -22.92 -18.72 -9.18
CA GLU A 139 -24.12 -17.99 -9.58
C GLU A 139 -24.15 -17.84 -11.09
N ASP A 140 -25.33 -18.09 -11.67
CA ASP A 140 -25.58 -17.76 -13.07
C ASP A 140 -25.78 -16.25 -13.23
N PHE A 141 -25.04 -15.66 -14.14
CA PHE A 141 -25.12 -14.23 -14.45
C PHE A 141 -24.84 -13.97 -15.94
N GLU A 142 -25.34 -12.86 -16.42
CA GLU A 142 -25.04 -12.36 -17.75
C GLU A 142 -24.09 -11.16 -17.65
N ILE A 143 -23.24 -10.98 -18.63
CA ILE A 143 -22.40 -9.77 -18.78
C ILE A 143 -22.77 -9.09 -20.07
N ASN A 144 -23.07 -7.81 -20.01
CA ASN A 144 -23.25 -6.96 -21.18
C ASN A 144 -22.31 -5.72 -21.12
N GLU A 145 -22.52 -4.80 -22.04
CA GLU A 145 -21.73 -3.54 -22.10
C GLU A 145 -21.90 -2.63 -20.86
N TYR A 146 -22.91 -2.86 -20.02
CA TYR A 146 -23.17 -2.10 -18.80
C TYR A 146 -22.71 -2.83 -17.51
N GLY A 147 -22.23 -4.08 -17.62
CA GLY A 147 -21.70 -4.85 -16.50
C GLY A 147 -22.39 -6.18 -16.24
N ILE A 148 -22.41 -6.60 -14.97
CA ILE A 148 -22.99 -7.86 -14.53
C ILE A 148 -24.50 -7.69 -14.34
N ILE A 149 -25.27 -8.60 -14.94
CA ILE A 149 -26.74 -8.69 -14.76
C ILE A 149 -27.03 -9.86 -13.84
N SER A 150 -27.35 -9.56 -12.58
CA SER A 150 -27.75 -10.53 -11.58
C SER A 150 -28.45 -9.82 -10.42
N GLU A 151 -29.55 -10.34 -9.94
CA GLU A 151 -30.26 -9.80 -8.78
C GLU A 151 -29.35 -9.78 -7.54
N LYS A 152 -28.55 -10.82 -7.34
CA LYS A 152 -27.58 -10.88 -6.24
C LYS A 152 -26.45 -9.85 -6.36
N TYR A 153 -26.03 -9.52 -7.60
CA TYR A 153 -25.07 -8.47 -7.82
C TYR A 153 -25.65 -7.10 -7.45
N ASP A 154 -26.87 -6.81 -7.85
CA ASP A 154 -27.56 -5.55 -7.55
C ASP A 154 -27.78 -5.37 -6.04
N GLU A 155 -28.16 -6.46 -5.34
CA GLU A 155 -28.25 -6.46 -3.88
C GLU A 155 -26.89 -6.19 -3.22
N LEU A 156 -25.82 -6.84 -3.70
CA LEU A 156 -24.48 -6.64 -3.18
C LEU A 156 -23.99 -5.22 -3.45
N LEU A 157 -24.19 -4.68 -4.65
CA LEU A 157 -23.82 -3.30 -5.00
C LEU A 157 -24.54 -2.29 -4.08
N THR A 158 -25.80 -2.53 -3.75
CA THR A 158 -26.56 -1.71 -2.82
C THR A 158 -25.94 -1.75 -1.42
N LYS A 159 -25.62 -2.94 -0.91
CA LYS A 159 -24.96 -3.10 0.40
C LYS A 159 -23.57 -2.44 0.43
N VAL A 160 -22.80 -2.55 -0.65
CA VAL A 160 -21.49 -1.90 -0.78
C VAL A 160 -21.63 -0.38 -0.73
N LYS A 161 -22.64 0.19 -1.41
CA LYS A 161 -22.90 1.66 -1.36
C LYS A 161 -23.28 2.13 0.05
N GLU A 162 -24.10 1.37 0.77
CA GLU A 162 -24.55 1.70 2.12
C GLU A 162 -23.44 1.60 3.18
N ASN A 163 -22.52 0.63 3.02
CA ASN A 163 -21.46 0.33 4.00
C ASN A 163 -20.08 0.27 3.36
N PHE A 164 -19.76 1.23 2.50
CA PHE A 164 -18.55 1.22 1.67
C PHE A 164 -17.26 0.98 2.45
N ASN A 165 -17.10 1.60 3.61
CA ASN A 165 -15.89 1.45 4.42
C ASN A 165 -15.62 0.00 4.81
N LEU A 166 -16.67 -0.75 5.16
CA LEU A 166 -16.56 -2.16 5.51
C LEU A 166 -16.13 -3.00 4.30
N TYR A 167 -16.87 -2.89 3.21
CA TYR A 167 -16.62 -3.70 2.01
C TYR A 167 -15.32 -3.35 1.29
N TYR A 168 -14.93 -2.08 1.31
CA TYR A 168 -13.63 -1.67 0.80
C TYR A 168 -12.48 -2.26 1.65
N GLY A 169 -12.64 -2.30 2.97
CA GLY A 169 -11.70 -2.99 3.87
C GLY A 169 -11.57 -4.49 3.58
N GLU A 170 -12.68 -5.17 3.32
CA GLU A 170 -12.70 -6.59 2.91
C GLU A 170 -12.01 -6.79 1.56
N TYR A 171 -12.28 -5.93 0.58
CA TYR A 171 -11.62 -5.92 -0.72
C TYR A 171 -10.10 -5.77 -0.57
N ILE A 172 -9.63 -4.76 0.16
CA ILE A 172 -8.21 -4.54 0.41
C ILE A 172 -7.55 -5.77 1.03
N SER A 173 -8.18 -6.36 2.04
CA SER A 173 -7.66 -7.55 2.74
C SER A 173 -7.60 -8.78 1.85
N ALA A 174 -8.37 -8.82 0.78
CA ALA A 174 -8.44 -9.95 -0.12
C ALA A 174 -7.50 -9.84 -1.33
N VAL A 175 -7.09 -8.62 -1.74
CA VAL A 175 -6.18 -8.39 -2.87
C VAL A 175 -4.70 -8.30 -2.45
N LEU A 176 -4.43 -8.26 -1.16
CA LEU A 176 -3.08 -8.28 -0.57
C LEU A 176 -2.64 -9.67 -0.18
#